data_29bc8e025eaac6da67128ad92b8f86ed
#
_entry.id   29bc8e025eaac6da67128ad92b8f86ed
#
_cell.length_a   1.000
_cell.length_b   1.000
_cell.length_c   1.000
_cell.angle_alpha   90.00
_cell.angle_beta   90.00
_cell.angle_gamma   90.00
#
_symmetry.space_group_name_H-M   'P 1'
#
loop_
_entity.id
_entity.type
_entity.pdbx_description
1 polymer ?
#
loop_
_entity_poly.entity_id
_entity_poly.type
_entity_poly.pdbx_seq_one_letter_code
_entity_poly.pdbx_strand_id
1 'polypeptide(L)'
;MDIFIAIDDANLDSLLKALYEFGAPTINKEHFKEKGNVFRMGRPPIKIEIINEASGIDFEDCLKRRDIVSVDDIEISLISFEDLLKNKRASGRSQDIADVEALEDFR
;
A
#
# COMPACT_ATOMS: atom_id res chain seq x y z
N MET A 1 1.27 8.43 1.78
CA MET A 1 0.40 7.27 2.05
C MET A 1 0.62 6.21 0.98
N ASP A 2 0.91 5.00 1.40
CA ASP A 2 1.17 3.90 0.47
C ASP A 2 -0.04 2.96 0.45
N ILE A 3 -0.48 2.61 -0.77
CA ILE A 3 -1.59 1.70 -1.00
C ILE A 3 -1.05 0.46 -1.68
N PHE A 4 -1.14 -0.69 -1.00
CA PHE A 4 -0.71 -1.98 -1.53
C PHE A 4 -1.90 -2.64 -2.21
N ILE A 5 -1.75 -3.07 -3.48
CA ILE A 5 -2.85 -3.57 -4.30
C ILE A 5 -2.62 -4.99 -4.80
N ALA A 6 -3.73 -5.72 -5.00
CA ALA A 6 -3.74 -6.95 -5.78
C ALA A 6 -3.74 -6.62 -7.28
N ILE A 7 -3.11 -7.47 -8.09
CA ILE A 7 -2.91 -7.23 -9.53
C ILE A 7 -3.84 -8.06 -10.42
N ASP A 8 -4.87 -8.69 -9.87
CA ASP A 8 -5.87 -9.38 -10.69
C ASP A 8 -6.70 -8.37 -11.50
N ASP A 9 -7.23 -8.82 -12.64
CA ASP A 9 -7.93 -7.93 -13.58
C ASP A 9 -9.13 -7.23 -12.95
N ALA A 10 -9.92 -7.94 -12.15
CA ALA A 10 -11.12 -7.36 -11.52
C ALA A 10 -10.72 -6.22 -10.58
N ASN A 11 -9.67 -6.39 -9.78
CA ASN A 11 -9.19 -5.37 -8.88
C ASN A 11 -8.62 -4.17 -9.62
N LEU A 12 -7.85 -4.42 -10.69
CA LEU A 12 -7.28 -3.36 -11.51
C LEU A 12 -8.34 -2.55 -12.24
N ASP A 13 -9.41 -3.18 -12.71
CA ASP A 13 -10.53 -2.48 -13.34
C ASP A 13 -11.19 -1.53 -12.33
N SER A 14 -11.41 -1.99 -11.11
CA SER A 14 -11.96 -1.16 -10.03
C SER A 14 -11.02 -0.02 -9.65
N LEU A 15 -9.72 -0.29 -9.61
CA LEU A 15 -8.70 0.73 -9.31
C LEU A 15 -8.68 1.82 -10.38
N LEU A 16 -8.68 1.43 -11.65
CA LEU A 16 -8.65 2.40 -12.75
C LEU A 16 -9.89 3.28 -12.75
N LYS A 17 -11.05 2.71 -12.45
CA LYS A 17 -12.29 3.48 -12.30
C LYS A 17 -12.18 4.48 -11.17
N ALA A 18 -11.70 4.05 -10.02
CA ALA A 18 -11.53 4.92 -8.85
C ALA A 18 -10.55 6.07 -9.14
N LEU A 19 -9.43 5.77 -9.80
CA LEU A 19 -8.44 6.78 -10.18
C LEU A 19 -9.02 7.79 -11.16
N TYR A 20 -9.79 7.34 -12.14
CA TYR A 20 -10.46 8.23 -13.08
C TYR A 20 -11.43 9.17 -12.35
N GLU A 21 -12.26 8.65 -11.45
CA GLU A 21 -13.18 9.45 -10.65
C GLU A 21 -12.46 10.45 -9.74
N PHE A 22 -11.26 10.10 -9.28
CA PHE A 22 -10.42 10.97 -8.45
C PHE A 22 -9.75 12.08 -9.25
N GLY A 23 -9.74 11.98 -10.58
CA GLY A 23 -9.14 12.98 -11.46
C GLY A 23 -7.71 12.66 -11.89
N ALA A 24 -7.25 11.44 -11.68
CA ALA A 24 -5.93 11.03 -12.14
C ALA A 24 -5.90 10.89 -13.66
N PRO A 25 -4.73 11.07 -14.31
CA PRO A 25 -4.60 10.86 -15.74
C PRO A 25 -4.84 9.39 -16.10
N THR A 26 -5.22 9.14 -17.36
CA THR A 26 -5.43 7.79 -17.85
C THR A 26 -4.12 6.98 -17.79
N ILE A 27 -4.19 5.81 -17.16
CA ILE A 27 -3.04 4.95 -16.96
C ILE A 27 -3.34 3.58 -17.55
N ASN A 28 -2.33 2.97 -18.17
CA ASN A 28 -2.47 1.65 -18.74
C ASN A 28 -2.52 0.59 -17.62
N LYS A 29 -3.48 -0.32 -17.69
CA LYS A 29 -3.61 -1.44 -16.76
C LYS A 29 -2.32 -2.26 -16.64
N GLU A 30 -1.60 -2.43 -17.73
CA GLU A 30 -0.36 -3.20 -17.76
C GLU A 30 0.74 -2.61 -16.86
N HIS A 31 0.72 -1.30 -16.64
CA HIS A 31 1.64 -0.65 -15.71
C HIS A 31 1.51 -1.22 -14.30
N PHE A 32 0.28 -1.49 -13.87
CA PHE A 32 0.02 -2.03 -12.53
C PHE A 32 0.26 -3.55 -12.43
N LYS A 33 0.30 -4.26 -13.55
CA LYS A 33 0.54 -5.71 -13.56
C LYS A 33 2.01 -6.06 -13.40
N GLU A 34 2.89 -5.19 -13.81
CA GLU A 34 4.33 -5.43 -13.70
C GLU A 34 4.79 -5.17 -12.28
N LYS A 35 5.25 -6.24 -11.60
CA LYS A 35 5.72 -6.13 -10.21
C LYS A 35 6.90 -5.18 -10.09
N GLY A 36 6.84 -4.36 -9.06
CA GLY A 36 7.85 -3.35 -8.79
C GLY A 36 7.51 -1.97 -9.36
N ASN A 37 6.53 -1.87 -10.24
CA ASN A 37 6.08 -0.57 -10.73
C ASN A 37 5.33 0.17 -9.62
N VAL A 38 5.60 1.46 -9.51
CA VAL A 38 4.97 2.34 -8.53
C VAL A 38 4.29 3.47 -9.26
N PHE A 39 3.03 3.73 -8.91
CA PHE A 39 2.31 4.90 -9.38
C PHE A 39 2.26 5.92 -8.25
N ARG A 40 2.71 7.14 -8.54
CA ARG A 40 2.73 8.24 -7.57
C ARG A 40 1.84 9.37 -8.04
N MET A 41 1.09 9.95 -7.12
CA MET A 41 0.33 11.15 -7.39
C MET A 41 0.27 12.06 -6.17
N GLY A 42 0.03 13.36 -6.43
CA GLY A 42 0.00 14.36 -5.38
C GLY A 42 1.38 14.98 -5.14
N ARG A 43 1.40 15.93 -4.24
CA ARG A 43 2.62 16.64 -3.81
C ARG A 43 2.74 16.57 -2.30
N PRO A 44 3.97 16.52 -1.75
CA PRO A 44 4.14 16.61 -0.30
C PRO A 44 3.41 17.85 0.25
N PRO A 45 2.77 17.74 1.45
CA PRO A 45 2.71 16.56 2.33
C PRO A 45 1.66 15.53 1.94
N ILE A 46 0.83 15.77 0.93
CA ILE A 46 -0.24 14.87 0.49
C ILE A 46 0.23 14.09 -0.75
N LYS A 47 0.86 12.96 -0.50
CA LYS A 47 1.40 12.10 -1.56
C LYS A 47 0.80 10.71 -1.43
N ILE A 48 0.33 10.15 -2.55
CA ILE A 48 -0.21 8.79 -2.61
C ILE A 48 0.69 7.97 -3.52
N GLU A 49 1.14 6.81 -3.03
CA GLU A 49 1.87 5.82 -3.81
C GLU A 49 1.08 4.53 -3.85
N ILE A 50 0.87 4.01 -5.06
CA ILE A 50 0.21 2.72 -5.28
C ILE A 50 1.27 1.72 -5.66
N ILE A 51 1.39 0.65 -4.85
CA ILE A 51 2.43 -0.37 -4.99
C ILE A 51 1.78 -1.75 -5.13
N ASN A 52 2.43 -2.63 -5.89
CA ASN A 52 1.99 -4.01 -6.05
C ASN A 52 2.99 -5.01 -5.46
N GLU A 53 4.09 -4.53 -4.90
CA GLU A 53 5.12 -5.35 -4.28
C GLU A 53 5.70 -4.58 -3.09
N ALA A 54 5.96 -5.28 -2.00
CA ALA A 54 6.58 -4.70 -0.82
C ALA A 54 7.52 -5.71 -0.18
N SER A 55 8.68 -5.24 0.28
CA SER A 55 9.74 -6.10 0.83
C SER A 55 9.26 -6.93 2.02
N GLY A 56 9.54 -8.23 1.98
CA GLY A 56 9.32 -9.14 3.11
C GLY A 56 7.88 -9.53 3.38
N ILE A 57 6.91 -9.06 2.59
CA ILE A 57 5.50 -9.39 2.78
C ILE A 57 4.84 -9.77 1.47
N ASP A 58 3.79 -10.58 1.57
CA ASP A 58 2.96 -11.01 0.46
C ASP A 58 1.57 -10.40 0.59
N PHE A 59 1.01 -9.91 -0.51
CA PHE A 59 -0.28 -9.22 -0.49
C PHE A 59 -1.40 -10.08 0.10
N GLU A 60 -1.54 -11.32 -0.35
CA GLU A 60 -2.63 -12.20 0.11
C GLU A 60 -2.53 -12.49 1.60
N ASP A 61 -1.32 -12.70 2.11
CA ASP A 61 -1.09 -12.93 3.53
C ASP A 61 -1.41 -11.68 4.36
N CYS A 62 -0.98 -10.51 3.88
CA CYS A 62 -1.29 -9.24 4.53
C CYS A 62 -2.79 -8.97 4.56
N LEU A 63 -3.49 -9.29 3.49
CA LEU A 63 -4.93 -9.10 3.39
C LEU A 63 -5.67 -9.93 4.44
N LYS A 64 -5.23 -11.17 4.66
CA LYS A 64 -5.82 -12.07 5.66
C LYS A 64 -5.65 -11.56 7.08
N ARG A 65 -4.55 -10.87 7.37
CA ARG A 65 -4.22 -10.38 8.71
C ARG A 65 -4.53 -8.90 8.91
N ARG A 66 -5.14 -8.25 7.92
CA ARG A 66 -5.39 -6.81 8.00
C ARG A 66 -6.32 -6.44 9.15
N ASP A 67 -6.13 -5.25 9.65
CA ASP A 67 -7.08 -4.60 10.55
C ASP A 67 -8.10 -3.82 9.73
N ILE A 68 -9.35 -3.85 10.16
CA ILE A 68 -10.41 -3.09 9.51
C ILE A 68 -10.87 -2.02 10.48
N VAL A 69 -10.80 -0.75 10.04
CA VAL A 69 -11.29 0.37 10.82
C VAL A 69 -12.41 1.07 10.03
N SER A 70 -13.39 1.61 10.75
CA SER A 70 -14.49 2.35 10.15
C SER A 70 -14.34 3.83 10.45
N VAL A 71 -14.31 4.65 9.41
CA VAL A 71 -14.23 6.10 9.51
C VAL A 71 -15.33 6.69 8.63
N ASP A 72 -16.27 7.44 9.23
CA ASP A 72 -17.40 8.06 8.53
C ASP A 72 -18.17 7.06 7.65
N ASP A 73 -18.47 5.87 8.21
CA ASP A 73 -19.18 4.77 7.56
C ASP A 73 -18.42 4.11 6.38
N ILE A 74 -17.14 4.43 6.22
CA ILE A 74 -16.26 3.81 5.23
C ILE A 74 -15.33 2.83 5.93
N GLU A 75 -15.32 1.58 5.47
CA GLU A 75 -14.37 0.59 5.96
C GLU A 75 -13.01 0.77 5.29
N ILE A 76 -11.97 0.87 6.11
CA ILE A 76 -10.60 1.00 5.63
C ILE A 76 -9.80 -0.21 6.10
N SER A 77 -9.13 -0.88 5.16
CA SER A 77 -8.22 -1.98 5.47
C SER A 77 -6.83 -1.44 5.76
N LEU A 78 -6.31 -1.76 6.94
CA LEU A 78 -4.96 -1.34 7.35
C LEU A 78 -4.05 -2.57 7.47
N ILE A 79 -2.79 -2.40 7.10
CA ILE A 79 -1.77 -3.42 7.34
C ILE A 79 -1.68 -3.70 8.84
N SER A 80 -1.53 -4.98 9.20
CA SER A 80 -1.31 -5.33 10.61
C SER A 80 0.02 -4.79 11.10
N PHE A 81 0.11 -4.55 12.41
CA PHE A 81 1.36 -4.07 13.02
C PHE A 81 2.52 -5.04 12.74
N GLU A 82 2.28 -6.34 12.84
CA GLU A 82 3.29 -7.37 12.58
C GLU A 82 3.80 -7.33 11.14
N ASP A 83 2.91 -7.18 10.17
CA ASP A 83 3.29 -7.10 8.76
C ASP A 83 4.02 -5.80 8.45
N LEU A 84 3.64 -4.70 9.09
CA LEU A 84 4.34 -3.43 8.94
C LEU A 84 5.78 -3.55 9.44
N LEU A 85 6.00 -4.15 10.61
CA LEU A 85 7.35 -4.39 11.14
C LEU A 85 8.17 -5.28 10.20
N LYS A 86 7.55 -6.35 9.70
CA LYS A 86 8.19 -7.29 8.79
C LYS A 86 8.66 -6.59 7.50
N ASN A 87 7.81 -5.75 6.94
CA ASN A 87 8.14 -4.97 5.76
C ASN A 87 9.30 -4.00 6.01
N LYS A 88 9.24 -3.27 7.12
CA LYS A 88 10.28 -2.29 7.49
C LYS A 88 11.64 -2.97 7.70
N ARG A 89 11.66 -4.10 8.38
CA ARG A 89 12.90 -4.88 8.60
C ARG A 89 13.47 -5.39 7.28
N ALA A 90 12.60 -5.90 6.40
CA ALA A 90 13.03 -6.45 5.12
C ALA A 90 13.58 -5.40 4.16
N SER A 91 13.06 -4.18 4.20
CA SER A 91 13.55 -3.10 3.33
C SER A 91 14.95 -2.65 3.70
N GLY A 92 15.32 -2.72 4.99
CA GLY A 92 16.70 -2.53 5.45
C GLY A 92 17.29 -1.13 5.31
N ARG A 93 16.50 -0.14 4.89
CA ARG A 93 16.98 1.24 4.81
C ARG A 93 17.14 1.84 6.21
N SER A 94 18.06 2.79 6.38
CA SER A 94 18.32 3.42 7.69
C SER A 94 17.03 4.02 8.30
N GLN A 95 16.22 4.66 7.49
CA GLN A 95 14.94 5.21 7.93
C GLN A 95 14.00 4.10 8.43
N ASP A 96 13.94 2.97 7.72
CA ASP A 96 13.08 1.85 8.08
C ASP A 96 13.53 1.16 9.37
N ILE A 97 14.84 1.07 9.60
CA ILE A 97 15.41 0.52 10.84
C ILE A 97 15.02 1.42 12.02
N ALA A 98 15.15 2.73 11.85
CA ALA A 98 14.73 3.68 12.87
C ALA A 98 13.23 3.58 13.16
N ASP A 99 12.41 3.39 12.12
CA ASP A 99 10.97 3.21 12.26
C ASP A 99 10.64 1.94 13.04
N VAL A 100 11.37 0.84 12.81
CA VAL A 100 11.19 -0.41 13.55
C VAL A 100 11.46 -0.20 15.03
N GLU A 101 12.57 0.46 15.36
CA GLU A 101 12.93 0.75 16.75
C GLU A 101 11.84 1.58 17.44
N ALA A 102 11.36 2.63 16.76
CA ALA A 102 10.32 3.49 17.30
C ALA A 102 9.00 2.74 17.51
N LEU A 103 8.61 1.86 16.55
CA LEU A 103 7.41 1.06 16.65
C LEU A 103 7.48 0.00 17.75
N GLU A 104 8.64 -0.61 17.92
CA GLU A 104 8.86 -1.60 19.00
C GLU A 104 8.79 -0.95 20.38
N ASP A 105 9.33 0.26 20.53
CA ASP A 105 9.24 1.00 21.79
C ASP A 105 7.80 1.40 22.12
N PHE A 106 6.98 1.61 21.11
CA PHE A 106 5.56 1.96 21.29
C PHE A 106 4.72 0.75 21.71
N ARG A 107 5.20 -0.43 21.45
CA ARG A 107 4.52 -1.68 21.74
C ARG A 107 4.65 -2.08 23.22
#